data_2fc137dd45714d840b64aaa9ef8e019a
#
_entry.id   2fc137dd45714d840b64aaa9ef8e019a
#
_cell.length_a   1.000
_cell.length_b   1.000
_cell.length_c   1.000
_cell.angle_alpha   90.00
_cell.angle_beta   90.00
_cell.angle_gamma   90.00
#
_symmetry.space_group_name_H-M   'P 1'
#
loop_
_entity.id
_entity.type
_entity.pdbx_description
1 polymer ?
#
loop_
_entity_poly.entity_id
_entity_poly.type
_entity_poly.pdbx_seq_one_letter_code
_entity_poly.pdbx_strand_id
1 'polypeptide(L)'
;MKYNGKYYIGGVFTNGDFYVSDDLVHWGKPVHVVTMDNGWSKGSGAGNEQIHANDMFCLNGDFHLYWSVNYWGKDKHAVHIVHAQSKNVLGPYIEPDKKTWMDNRIDPKVFKDDDGQLYMYMVRFTDGNTIWGRKMKNPAEFAGEPVCLFASLPDTWETMDNRVAEGPWVMKYRDRYYLMYNANHTSTEWGNYQLGVAEADSPLSFQNGNKYSLSLIHI
;
A
#
# COMPACT_ATOMS: atom_id res chain seq x y z
N MET A 1 3.39 5.00 10.65
CA MET A 1 3.16 4.10 11.81
C MET A 1 3.44 4.85 13.12
N LYS A 2 2.70 4.54 14.20
CA LYS A 2 3.02 4.99 15.57
C LYS A 2 3.59 3.82 16.38
N TYR A 3 4.74 4.01 17.02
CA TYR A 3 5.39 3.00 17.85
C TYR A 3 6.20 3.66 18.98
N ASN A 4 6.06 3.16 20.22
CA ASN A 4 6.75 3.69 21.42
C ASN A 4 6.68 5.23 21.55
N GLY A 5 5.49 5.81 21.32
CA GLY A 5 5.25 7.25 21.46
C GLY A 5 5.74 8.10 20.28
N LYS A 6 6.46 7.53 19.32
CA LYS A 6 6.96 8.23 18.13
C LYS A 6 6.18 7.86 16.87
N TYR A 7 6.25 8.74 15.88
CA TYR A 7 5.63 8.58 14.56
C TYR A 7 6.73 8.36 13.52
N TYR A 8 6.45 7.42 12.60
CA TYR A 8 7.37 7.02 11.54
C TYR A 8 6.66 7.10 10.19
N ILE A 9 7.29 7.74 9.23
CA ILE A 9 6.80 7.85 7.85
C ILE A 9 7.90 7.46 6.88
N GLY A 10 7.57 6.58 5.94
CA GLY A 10 8.43 6.26 4.82
C GLY A 10 8.31 7.31 3.73
N GLY A 11 9.41 7.73 3.16
CA GLY A 11 9.40 8.60 2.00
C GLY A 11 8.92 7.87 0.75
N VAL A 12 8.22 8.57 -0.14
CA VAL A 12 7.91 8.12 -1.49
C VAL A 12 8.98 8.65 -2.44
N PHE A 13 9.37 7.86 -3.42
CA PHE A 13 10.47 8.17 -4.34
C PHE A 13 11.83 8.38 -3.64
N THR A 14 12.02 7.77 -2.48
CA THR A 14 13.29 7.77 -1.76
C THR A 14 13.98 6.41 -1.85
N ASN A 15 15.27 6.40 -1.55
CA ASN A 15 16.09 5.17 -1.57
C ASN A 15 16.00 4.41 -0.24
N GLY A 16 14.83 4.34 0.37
CA GLY A 16 14.64 3.65 1.63
C GLY A 16 14.89 4.50 2.87
N ASP A 17 14.55 5.78 2.81
CA ASP A 17 14.70 6.72 3.92
C ASP A 17 13.38 6.90 4.67
N PHE A 18 13.45 6.92 5.98
CA PHE A 18 12.32 7.16 6.88
C PHE A 18 12.56 8.39 7.74
N TYR A 19 11.46 9.02 8.13
CA TYR A 19 11.44 10.18 9.01
C TYR A 19 10.76 9.83 10.32
N VAL A 20 11.23 10.45 11.40
CA VAL A 20 10.71 10.25 12.77
C VAL A 20 10.25 11.57 13.33
N SER A 21 9.09 11.54 14.02
CA SER A 21 8.53 12.68 14.73
C SER A 21 7.99 12.26 16.09
N ASP A 22 8.03 13.18 17.05
CA ASP A 22 7.37 13.04 18.36
C ASP A 22 5.95 13.61 18.36
N ASP A 23 5.60 14.49 17.42
CA ASP A 23 4.38 15.30 17.44
C ASP A 23 3.62 15.40 16.10
N LEU A 24 4.09 14.73 15.03
CA LEU A 24 3.57 14.81 13.66
C LEU A 24 3.78 16.15 12.95
N VAL A 25 4.40 17.13 13.61
CA VAL A 25 4.67 18.46 13.09
C VAL A 25 6.16 18.64 12.78
N HIS A 26 7.01 18.26 13.72
CA HIS A 26 8.45 18.40 13.60
C HIS A 26 9.07 17.04 13.24
N TRP A 27 9.65 16.96 12.05
CA TRP A 27 10.27 15.74 11.52
C TRP A 27 11.78 15.83 11.56
N GLY A 28 12.41 14.77 12.02
CA GLY A 28 13.86 14.63 12.07
C GLY A 28 14.50 14.50 10.69
N LYS A 29 15.81 14.39 10.66
CA LYS A 29 16.54 14.06 9.43
C LYS A 29 16.17 12.66 8.96
N PRO A 30 16.22 12.38 7.64
CA PRO A 30 15.96 11.06 7.11
C PRO A 30 16.96 10.03 7.66
N VAL A 31 16.46 8.84 7.96
CA VAL A 31 17.24 7.68 8.37
C VAL A 31 17.11 6.61 7.30
N HIS A 32 18.23 6.17 6.75
CA HIS A 32 18.24 5.08 5.76
C HIS A 32 17.95 3.75 6.45
N VAL A 33 16.88 3.07 6.03
CA VAL A 33 16.37 1.86 6.73
C VAL A 33 16.47 0.60 5.90
N VAL A 34 16.55 0.69 4.57
CA VAL A 34 16.65 -0.47 3.68
C VAL A 34 17.49 -0.15 2.45
N THR A 35 18.38 -1.08 2.09
CA THR A 35 19.13 -1.01 0.82
C THR A 35 18.49 -1.98 -0.17
N MET A 36 18.03 -1.44 -1.30
CA MET A 36 17.45 -2.23 -2.39
C MET A 36 18.58 -2.78 -3.27
N ASP A 37 19.04 -3.98 -2.96
CA ASP A 37 20.15 -4.65 -3.64
C ASP A 37 19.74 -5.97 -4.30
N ASN A 38 18.43 -6.18 -4.48
CA ASN A 38 17.94 -7.34 -5.20
C ASN A 38 18.28 -7.25 -6.69
N GLY A 39 18.69 -8.39 -7.27
CA GLY A 39 19.19 -8.41 -8.65
C GLY A 39 18.09 -8.25 -9.72
N TRP A 40 16.85 -8.58 -9.41
CA TRP A 40 15.72 -8.56 -10.36
C TRP A 40 15.22 -7.13 -10.64
N SER A 41 15.43 -6.19 -9.75
CA SER A 41 15.01 -4.79 -9.96
C SER A 41 16.06 -3.94 -10.67
N LYS A 42 17.29 -4.39 -10.74
CA LYS A 42 18.39 -3.64 -11.37
C LYS A 42 18.21 -3.53 -12.88
N GLY A 43 18.45 -2.35 -13.41
CA GLY A 43 18.43 -2.10 -14.87
C GLY A 43 17.03 -1.96 -15.47
N SER A 44 15.98 -1.97 -14.65
CA SER A 44 14.59 -1.80 -15.13
C SER A 44 14.24 -0.36 -15.54
N GLY A 45 15.10 0.59 -15.28
CA GLY A 45 14.90 2.00 -15.61
C GLY A 45 14.56 2.85 -14.38
N ALA A 46 14.01 4.04 -14.59
CA ALA A 46 13.70 4.97 -13.53
C ALA A 46 12.74 4.37 -12.49
N GLY A 47 13.08 4.51 -11.23
CA GLY A 47 12.23 4.12 -10.10
C GLY A 47 12.49 2.74 -9.50
N ASN A 48 13.38 1.93 -10.07
CA ASN A 48 13.68 0.61 -9.54
C ASN A 48 14.44 0.61 -8.21
N GLU A 49 15.09 1.69 -7.88
CA GLU A 49 15.82 1.90 -6.63
C GLU A 49 15.04 2.79 -5.65
N GLN A 50 13.76 3.03 -5.92
CA GLN A 50 12.91 3.89 -5.12
C GLN A 50 11.80 3.10 -4.48
N ILE A 51 11.49 3.46 -3.25
CA ILE A 51 10.32 2.95 -2.55
C ILE A 51 9.08 3.72 -3.03
N HIS A 52 8.10 2.98 -3.56
CA HIS A 52 6.79 3.50 -3.90
C HIS A 52 5.74 2.89 -2.96
N ALA A 53 4.74 3.69 -2.55
CA ALA A 53 3.57 3.24 -1.81
C ALA A 53 3.91 2.20 -0.72
N ASN A 54 4.74 2.59 0.22
CA ASN A 54 5.20 1.67 1.26
C ASN A 54 4.21 1.54 2.43
N ASP A 55 4.22 0.37 3.07
CA ASP A 55 3.54 0.10 4.33
C ASP A 55 4.50 -0.49 5.36
N MET A 56 4.44 0.00 6.59
CA MET A 56 5.19 -0.52 7.72
C MET A 56 4.23 -1.17 8.71
N PHE A 57 4.47 -2.42 9.04
CA PHE A 57 3.65 -3.22 9.92
C PHE A 57 4.49 -3.84 11.05
N CYS A 58 4.00 -3.80 12.29
CA CYS A 58 4.65 -4.43 13.44
C CYS A 58 3.82 -5.61 13.93
N LEU A 59 4.45 -6.77 14.05
CA LEU A 59 3.84 -7.98 14.60
C LEU A 59 4.78 -8.64 15.61
N ASN A 60 4.33 -8.77 16.86
CA ASN A 60 5.08 -9.44 17.94
C ASN A 60 6.52 -8.93 18.13
N GLY A 61 6.75 -7.63 17.88
CA GLY A 61 8.07 -7.00 17.99
C GLY A 61 8.96 -7.12 16.75
N ASP A 62 8.48 -7.79 15.71
CA ASP A 62 9.10 -7.79 14.39
C ASP A 62 8.47 -6.71 13.51
N PHE A 63 9.30 -5.98 12.78
CA PHE A 63 8.89 -4.94 11.86
C PHE A 63 8.98 -5.47 10.43
N HIS A 64 7.91 -5.26 9.68
CA HIS A 64 7.79 -5.65 8.29
C HIS A 64 7.58 -4.41 7.45
N LEU A 65 8.36 -4.28 6.39
CA LEU A 65 8.26 -3.20 5.41
C LEU A 65 7.87 -3.81 4.07
N TYR A 66 6.84 -3.25 3.47
CA TYR A 66 6.38 -3.60 2.13
C TYR A 66 6.46 -2.37 1.26
N TRP A 67 6.84 -2.53 -0.01
CA TRP A 67 6.82 -1.43 -0.98
C TRP A 67 6.57 -1.93 -2.39
N SER A 68 6.18 -1.00 -3.24
CA SER A 68 6.00 -1.26 -4.67
C SER A 68 7.28 -0.92 -5.42
N VAL A 69 7.61 -1.76 -6.39
CA VAL A 69 8.60 -1.46 -7.43
C VAL A 69 7.86 -1.35 -8.76
N ASN A 70 7.88 -0.17 -9.34
CA ASN A 70 7.15 0.14 -10.55
C ASN A 70 8.13 0.25 -11.73
N TYR A 71 8.00 -0.66 -12.68
CA TYR A 71 8.75 -0.64 -13.92
C TYR A 71 7.96 0.07 -15.01
N TRP A 72 8.25 1.32 -15.24
CA TRP A 72 7.64 2.10 -16.32
C TRP A 72 8.32 1.92 -17.69
N GLY A 73 9.36 1.08 -17.77
CA GLY A 73 10.21 0.90 -18.93
C GLY A 73 9.70 -0.08 -19.96
N LYS A 74 10.49 -1.11 -20.24
CA LYS A 74 10.28 -2.05 -21.35
C LYS A 74 9.11 -3.01 -21.15
N ASP A 75 8.74 -3.29 -19.91
CA ASP A 75 7.66 -4.20 -19.55
C ASP A 75 6.69 -3.50 -18.59
N LYS A 76 5.59 -3.01 -19.14
CA LYS A 76 4.54 -2.32 -18.38
C LYS A 76 3.84 -3.21 -17.34
N HIS A 77 4.10 -4.52 -17.36
CA HIS A 77 3.51 -5.46 -16.41
C HIS A 77 4.43 -5.81 -15.24
N ALA A 78 5.65 -5.32 -15.24
CA ALA A 78 6.63 -5.58 -14.21
C ALA A 78 6.44 -4.65 -13.00
N VAL A 79 5.34 -4.80 -12.29
CA VAL A 79 5.10 -4.17 -10.99
C VAL A 79 5.10 -5.24 -9.91
N HIS A 80 5.79 -4.97 -8.81
CA HIS A 80 6.02 -5.98 -7.79
C HIS A 80 5.92 -5.40 -6.38
N ILE A 81 5.38 -6.19 -5.46
CA ILE A 81 5.45 -5.93 -4.02
C ILE A 81 6.66 -6.66 -3.47
N VAL A 82 7.52 -5.91 -2.78
CA VAL A 82 8.69 -6.42 -2.06
C VAL A 82 8.39 -6.42 -0.57
N HIS A 83 8.97 -7.37 0.16
CA HIS A 83 8.89 -7.48 1.61
C HIS A 83 10.27 -7.56 2.22
N ALA A 84 10.50 -6.78 3.27
CA ALA A 84 11.68 -6.87 4.12
C ALA A 84 11.30 -6.84 5.60
N GLN A 85 12.17 -7.32 6.46
CA GLN A 85 11.92 -7.41 7.90
C GLN A 85 13.11 -6.92 8.73
N SER A 86 12.82 -6.45 9.94
CA SER A 86 13.81 -6.00 10.91
C SER A 86 13.34 -6.25 12.35
N LYS A 87 14.29 -6.37 13.30
CA LYS A 87 14.01 -6.33 14.74
C LYS A 87 13.93 -4.89 15.27
N ASN A 88 14.30 -3.91 14.47
CA ASN A 88 14.28 -2.50 14.84
C ASN A 88 13.38 -1.70 13.89
N VAL A 89 12.63 -0.76 14.43
CA VAL A 89 11.72 0.09 13.65
C VAL A 89 12.43 0.92 12.57
N LEU A 90 13.67 1.29 12.79
CA LEU A 90 14.52 2.00 11.84
C LEU A 90 15.57 1.09 11.17
N GLY A 91 15.24 -0.17 11.05
CA GLY A 91 16.07 -1.11 10.28
C GLY A 91 17.38 -1.53 10.96
N PRO A 92 18.34 -2.08 10.18
CA PRO A 92 18.18 -2.31 8.74
C PRO A 92 17.09 -3.34 8.43
N TYR A 93 16.28 -3.05 7.43
CA TYR A 93 15.32 -4.02 6.89
C TYR A 93 16.02 -4.90 5.86
N ILE A 94 15.81 -6.21 5.98
CA ILE A 94 16.45 -7.22 5.13
C ILE A 94 15.37 -8.00 4.40
N GLU A 95 15.47 -8.09 3.08
CA GLU A 95 14.63 -8.96 2.26
C GLU A 95 14.97 -10.43 2.58
N PRO A 96 13.98 -11.26 2.98
CA PRO A 96 14.23 -12.69 3.26
C PRO A 96 14.67 -13.46 2.01
N ASP A 97 14.16 -13.09 0.84
CA ASP A 97 14.56 -13.64 -0.44
C ASP A 97 14.76 -12.51 -1.47
N LYS A 98 16.01 -12.35 -1.91
CA LYS A 98 16.40 -11.35 -2.93
C LYS A 98 16.23 -11.84 -4.37
N LYS A 99 15.71 -13.04 -4.59
CA LYS A 99 15.56 -13.63 -5.93
C LYS A 99 14.16 -13.48 -6.50
N THR A 100 13.20 -13.20 -5.63
CA THR A 100 11.80 -13.10 -6.01
C THR A 100 11.11 -11.94 -5.28
N TRP A 101 9.88 -11.69 -5.63
CA TRP A 101 8.98 -10.70 -5.05
C TRP A 101 7.73 -11.37 -4.49
N MET A 102 6.98 -10.64 -3.66
CA MET A 102 5.84 -11.19 -2.95
C MET A 102 4.59 -11.32 -3.82
N ASP A 103 4.30 -10.30 -4.64
CA ASP A 103 3.12 -10.26 -5.53
C ASP A 103 3.37 -9.35 -6.74
N ASN A 104 2.62 -9.55 -7.83
CA ASN A 104 2.65 -8.73 -9.06
C ASN A 104 1.61 -7.59 -9.01
N ARG A 105 1.48 -6.95 -7.88
CA ARG A 105 0.60 -5.81 -7.62
C ARG A 105 1.39 -4.68 -6.99
N ILE A 106 0.72 -3.57 -6.70
CA ILE A 106 1.29 -2.40 -6.05
C ILE A 106 0.47 -2.01 -4.82
N ASP A 107 0.88 -0.96 -4.12
CA ASP A 107 0.19 -0.33 -2.99
C ASP A 107 -0.15 -1.33 -1.87
N PRO A 108 0.84 -2.05 -1.34
CA PRO A 108 0.59 -3.02 -0.29
C PRO A 108 0.15 -2.32 1.00
N LYS A 109 -0.91 -2.86 1.61
CA LYS A 109 -1.36 -2.45 2.94
C LYS A 109 -1.75 -3.68 3.75
N VAL A 110 -1.06 -3.91 4.87
CA VAL A 110 -1.40 -5.00 5.78
C VAL A 110 -2.42 -4.53 6.81
N PHE A 111 -3.45 -5.34 6.99
CA PHE A 111 -4.46 -5.21 8.04
C PHE A 111 -4.47 -6.48 8.89
N LYS A 112 -4.47 -6.29 10.22
CA LYS A 112 -4.67 -7.37 11.19
C LYS A 112 -6.05 -7.24 11.79
N ASP A 113 -6.86 -8.28 11.63
CA ASP A 113 -8.19 -8.34 12.24
C ASP A 113 -8.13 -8.71 13.74
N ASP A 114 -9.24 -8.57 14.44
CA ASP A 114 -9.34 -8.81 15.89
C ASP A 114 -9.06 -10.27 16.27
N ASP A 115 -9.36 -11.21 15.37
CA ASP A 115 -9.04 -12.65 15.53
C ASP A 115 -7.55 -12.97 15.28
N GLY A 116 -6.75 -11.97 14.92
CA GLY A 116 -5.33 -12.10 14.60
C GLY A 116 -5.04 -12.47 13.16
N GLN A 117 -6.05 -12.70 12.32
CA GLN A 117 -5.87 -12.97 10.90
C GLN A 117 -5.32 -11.76 10.16
N LEU A 118 -4.31 -11.98 9.33
CA LEU A 118 -3.72 -10.94 8.49
C LEU A 118 -4.32 -10.97 7.09
N TYR A 119 -4.48 -9.78 6.54
CA TYR A 119 -4.89 -9.54 5.16
C TYR A 119 -3.97 -8.50 4.54
N MET A 120 -3.65 -8.66 3.25
CA MET A 120 -2.99 -7.62 2.46
C MET A 120 -3.96 -7.10 1.43
N TYR A 121 -4.12 -5.78 1.39
CA TYR A 121 -4.82 -5.08 0.31
C TYR A 121 -3.78 -4.51 -0.65
N MET A 122 -4.11 -4.51 -1.94
CA MET A 122 -3.19 -4.19 -3.02
C MET A 122 -3.94 -3.68 -4.22
N VAL A 123 -3.20 -3.12 -5.17
CA VAL A 123 -3.72 -2.64 -6.44
C VAL A 123 -3.14 -3.47 -7.57
N ARG A 124 -3.99 -3.95 -8.46
CA ARG A 124 -3.54 -4.48 -9.75
C ARG A 124 -3.34 -3.31 -10.70
N PHE A 125 -2.10 -3.12 -11.11
CA PHE A 125 -1.72 -2.12 -12.08
C PHE A 125 -2.12 -2.57 -13.48
N THR A 126 -3.22 -2.05 -13.96
CA THR A 126 -3.78 -2.33 -15.29
C THR A 126 -4.41 -1.04 -15.83
N ASP A 127 -4.87 -1.06 -17.10
CA ASP A 127 -5.78 -0.02 -17.58
C ASP A 127 -7.07 -0.05 -16.73
N GLY A 128 -7.27 0.98 -15.94
CA GLY A 128 -8.29 1.02 -14.88
C GLY A 128 -7.90 0.17 -13.67
N ASN A 129 -6.96 0.67 -12.88
CA ASN A 129 -6.49 0.00 -11.66
C ASN A 129 -7.63 -0.48 -10.76
N THR A 130 -7.45 -1.66 -10.17
CA THR A 130 -8.45 -2.34 -9.34
C THR A 130 -7.90 -2.67 -7.96
N ILE A 131 -8.75 -2.60 -6.94
CA ILE A 131 -8.41 -2.95 -5.56
C ILE A 131 -8.62 -4.45 -5.34
N TRP A 132 -7.63 -5.08 -4.73
CA TRP A 132 -7.61 -6.50 -4.41
C TRP A 132 -7.32 -6.71 -2.93
N GLY A 133 -7.84 -7.80 -2.38
CA GLY A 133 -7.50 -8.27 -1.05
C GLY A 133 -7.04 -9.72 -1.08
N ARG A 134 -6.17 -10.10 -0.15
CA ARG A 134 -5.69 -11.47 -0.04
C ARG A 134 -5.42 -11.82 1.42
N LYS A 135 -5.86 -13.00 1.84
CA LYS A 135 -5.56 -13.55 3.16
C LYS A 135 -4.06 -13.87 3.24
N MET A 136 -3.45 -13.60 4.39
CA MET A 136 -2.04 -13.93 4.65
C MET A 136 -1.96 -15.07 5.66
N LYS A 137 -1.00 -15.95 5.49
CA LYS A 137 -0.63 -17.00 6.44
C LYS A 137 0.27 -16.43 7.56
N ASN A 138 1.17 -15.56 7.16
CA ASN A 138 2.09 -14.80 8.02
C ASN A 138 2.54 -13.55 7.23
N PRO A 139 3.32 -12.63 7.82
CA PRO A 139 3.75 -11.40 7.13
C PRO A 139 4.52 -11.60 5.81
N ALA A 140 5.10 -12.77 5.57
CA ALA A 140 5.89 -13.06 4.37
C ALA A 140 5.17 -13.97 3.36
N GLU A 141 4.03 -14.57 3.73
CA GLU A 141 3.36 -15.59 2.93
C GLU A 141 1.85 -15.37 2.84
N PHE A 142 1.31 -15.58 1.67
CA PHE A 142 -0.13 -15.59 1.45
C PHE A 142 -0.79 -16.94 1.76
N ALA A 143 -2.09 -16.86 2.08
CA ALA A 143 -2.98 -18.01 2.19
C ALA A 143 -4.16 -17.85 1.23
N GLY A 144 -4.28 -18.75 0.27
CA GLY A 144 -5.35 -18.70 -0.73
C GLY A 144 -5.11 -17.72 -1.88
N GLU A 145 -6.11 -17.59 -2.74
CA GLU A 145 -6.06 -16.77 -3.94
C GLU A 145 -6.43 -15.30 -3.64
N PRO A 146 -5.93 -14.34 -4.42
CA PRO A 146 -6.35 -12.95 -4.32
C PRO A 146 -7.79 -12.76 -4.79
N VAL A 147 -8.53 -11.89 -4.12
CA VAL A 147 -9.91 -11.52 -4.44
C VAL A 147 -9.93 -10.11 -5.01
N CYS A 148 -10.51 -9.93 -6.20
CA CYS A 148 -10.82 -8.61 -6.73
C CYS A 148 -12.00 -8.04 -5.95
N LEU A 149 -11.80 -6.91 -5.27
CA LEU A 149 -12.81 -6.27 -4.45
C LEU A 149 -13.68 -5.32 -5.29
N PHE A 150 -13.04 -4.37 -5.97
CA PHE A 150 -13.74 -3.45 -6.85
C PHE A 150 -12.80 -2.69 -7.79
N ALA A 151 -13.41 -2.03 -8.78
CA ALA A 151 -12.81 -1.05 -9.67
C ALA A 151 -13.50 0.30 -9.50
N SER A 152 -12.99 1.35 -10.15
CA SER A 152 -13.69 2.62 -10.28
C SER A 152 -15.02 2.45 -11.00
N LEU A 153 -16.08 3.10 -10.51
CA LEU A 153 -17.40 3.09 -11.14
C LEU A 153 -17.43 4.07 -12.32
N PRO A 154 -17.77 3.61 -13.53
CA PRO A 154 -17.95 4.49 -14.68
C PRO A 154 -18.99 5.57 -14.43
N ASP A 155 -18.80 6.72 -15.07
CA ASP A 155 -19.73 7.86 -15.06
C ASP A 155 -20.04 8.40 -13.66
N THR A 156 -19.08 8.28 -12.73
CA THR A 156 -19.17 8.79 -11.37
C THR A 156 -17.98 9.71 -11.04
N TRP A 157 -17.95 10.21 -9.81
CA TRP A 157 -16.81 10.97 -9.28
C TRP A 157 -15.47 10.20 -9.34
N GLU A 158 -15.50 8.86 -9.45
CA GLU A 158 -14.32 8.02 -9.51
C GLU A 158 -13.64 7.99 -10.88
N THR A 159 -14.30 8.52 -11.92
CA THR A 159 -13.82 8.41 -13.31
C THR A 159 -13.88 9.74 -14.06
N MET A 160 -13.76 10.84 -13.35
CA MET A 160 -13.75 12.18 -13.96
C MET A 160 -12.52 12.40 -14.84
N ASP A 161 -11.38 11.89 -14.43
CA ASP A 161 -10.11 12.01 -15.18
C ASP A 161 -9.69 10.67 -15.78
N ASN A 162 -9.69 9.62 -14.95
CA ASN A 162 -9.19 8.32 -15.33
C ASN A 162 -9.78 7.21 -14.43
N ARG A 163 -9.77 5.97 -14.91
CA ARG A 163 -10.26 4.81 -14.18
C ARG A 163 -9.16 4.26 -13.27
N VAL A 164 -8.83 4.99 -12.21
CA VAL A 164 -7.84 4.59 -11.22
C VAL A 164 -8.53 4.45 -9.86
N ALA A 165 -8.35 3.29 -9.22
CA ALA A 165 -8.66 3.07 -7.80
C ALA A 165 -7.39 2.49 -7.16
N GLU A 166 -6.80 3.22 -6.19
CA GLU A 166 -5.48 2.88 -5.64
C GLU A 166 -5.31 3.31 -4.19
N GLY A 167 -4.17 2.98 -3.57
CA GLY A 167 -3.84 3.37 -2.21
C GLY A 167 -4.77 2.80 -1.13
N PRO A 168 -5.10 1.49 -1.13
CA PRO A 168 -6.07 0.94 -0.17
C PRO A 168 -5.54 1.05 1.26
N TRP A 169 -6.40 1.47 2.17
CA TRP A 169 -6.14 1.44 3.61
C TRP A 169 -7.40 1.00 4.35
N VAL A 170 -7.29 -0.06 5.18
CA VAL A 170 -8.45 -0.67 5.85
C VAL A 170 -8.40 -0.47 7.34
N MET A 171 -9.57 -0.19 7.90
CA MET A 171 -9.81 -0.19 9.33
C MET A 171 -11.11 -0.93 9.67
N LYS A 172 -11.22 -1.43 10.90
CA LYS A 172 -12.45 -1.95 11.47
C LYS A 172 -12.97 -0.98 12.53
N TYR A 173 -14.27 -0.72 12.48
CA TYR A 173 -14.95 0.08 13.48
C TYR A 173 -16.37 -0.44 13.70
N ARG A 174 -16.75 -0.74 14.95
CA ARG A 174 -18.07 -1.26 15.33
C ARG A 174 -18.53 -2.44 14.45
N ASP A 175 -17.66 -3.45 14.33
CA ASP A 175 -17.90 -4.69 13.56
C ASP A 175 -18.11 -4.49 12.05
N ARG A 176 -17.82 -3.30 11.52
CA ARG A 176 -17.81 -2.99 10.10
C ARG A 176 -16.39 -2.71 9.62
N TYR A 177 -16.14 -3.02 8.37
CA TYR A 177 -14.85 -2.75 7.71
C TYR A 177 -14.99 -1.57 6.75
N TYR A 178 -14.00 -0.68 6.79
CA TYR A 178 -13.94 0.51 5.97
C TYR A 178 -12.63 0.50 5.21
N LEU A 179 -12.70 0.50 3.88
CA LEU A 179 -11.55 0.59 3.00
C LEU A 179 -11.51 1.97 2.38
N MET A 180 -10.54 2.77 2.78
CA MET A 180 -10.23 4.04 2.15
C MET A 180 -9.36 3.80 0.92
N TYR A 181 -9.60 4.55 -0.15
CA TYR A 181 -8.87 4.47 -1.41
C TYR A 181 -8.91 5.80 -2.13
N ASN A 182 -8.03 5.99 -3.09
CA ASN A 182 -8.05 7.15 -3.95
C ASN A 182 -8.59 6.77 -5.32
N ALA A 183 -9.32 7.69 -5.94
CA ALA A 183 -9.82 7.54 -7.29
C ALA A 183 -9.42 8.71 -8.19
N ASN A 184 -9.48 8.53 -9.49
CA ASN A 184 -8.92 9.37 -10.53
C ASN A 184 -7.37 9.33 -10.57
N HIS A 185 -6.74 10.24 -11.30
CA HIS A 185 -5.30 10.24 -11.50
C HIS A 185 -4.62 11.30 -10.64
N THR A 186 -3.40 11.01 -10.20
CA THR A 186 -2.57 11.90 -9.36
C THR A 186 -2.03 13.13 -10.11
N SER A 187 -2.24 13.24 -11.42
CA SER A 187 -1.73 14.38 -12.18
C SER A 187 -2.37 15.68 -11.70
N THR A 188 -1.54 16.66 -11.40
CA THR A 188 -1.98 18.01 -10.99
C THR A 188 -2.74 18.74 -12.09
N GLU A 189 -2.57 18.32 -13.35
CA GLU A 189 -3.28 18.90 -14.50
C GLU A 189 -4.78 18.60 -14.46
N TRP A 190 -5.18 17.48 -13.87
CA TRP A 190 -6.57 17.03 -13.84
C TRP A 190 -7.31 17.43 -12.58
N GLY A 191 -6.67 17.38 -11.43
CA GLY A 191 -7.18 17.99 -10.20
C GLY A 191 -8.33 17.25 -9.50
N ASN A 192 -8.68 16.03 -9.95
CA ASN A 192 -9.82 15.28 -9.40
C ASN A 192 -9.42 14.06 -8.56
N TYR A 193 -8.17 13.95 -8.16
CA TYR A 193 -7.72 12.86 -7.27
C TYR A 193 -8.39 13.00 -5.91
N GLN A 194 -9.30 12.08 -5.60
CA GLN A 194 -10.21 12.17 -4.45
C GLN A 194 -10.15 10.91 -3.59
N LEU A 195 -10.42 11.11 -2.31
CA LEU A 195 -10.53 10.02 -1.35
C LEU A 195 -11.95 9.46 -1.31
N GLY A 196 -12.06 8.15 -1.44
CA GLY A 196 -13.30 7.39 -1.30
C GLY A 196 -13.23 6.40 -0.15
N VAL A 197 -14.39 5.91 0.25
CA VAL A 197 -14.57 4.84 1.23
C VAL A 197 -15.48 3.78 0.65
N ALA A 198 -15.08 2.52 0.80
CA ALA A 198 -15.94 1.37 0.63
C ALA A 198 -16.22 0.74 1.99
N GLU A 199 -17.45 0.27 2.21
CA GLU A 199 -17.89 -0.37 3.45
C GLU A 199 -18.24 -1.84 3.22
N ALA A 200 -17.93 -2.71 4.21
CA ALA A 200 -18.17 -4.14 4.12
C ALA A 200 -18.42 -4.80 5.50
N ASP A 201 -19.02 -5.99 5.49
CA ASP A 201 -19.27 -6.81 6.69
C ASP A 201 -18.09 -7.75 7.02
N SER A 202 -17.17 -7.93 6.08
CA SER A 202 -15.98 -8.78 6.28
C SER A 202 -14.78 -8.27 5.49
N PRO A 203 -13.54 -8.68 5.86
CA PRO A 203 -12.31 -8.12 5.27
C PRO A 203 -12.20 -8.24 3.74
N LEU A 204 -12.83 -9.23 3.12
CA LEU A 204 -12.72 -9.46 1.68
C LEU A 204 -14.07 -9.33 0.94
N SER A 205 -15.10 -8.71 1.56
CA SER A 205 -16.42 -8.55 0.95
C SER A 205 -16.76 -7.15 0.45
N PHE A 206 -15.76 -6.30 0.28
CA PHE A 206 -15.95 -4.98 -0.34
C PHE A 206 -16.44 -5.11 -1.77
N GLN A 207 -17.42 -4.29 -2.14
CA GLN A 207 -18.05 -4.29 -3.47
C GLN A 207 -18.35 -2.86 -3.94
N ASN A 208 -18.56 -2.71 -5.23
CA ASN A 208 -18.88 -1.42 -5.86
C ASN A 208 -20.12 -0.72 -5.28
N GLY A 209 -21.11 -1.46 -4.79
CA GLY A 209 -22.40 -0.89 -4.33
C GLY A 209 -22.34 -0.09 -3.03
N ASN A 210 -21.27 -0.21 -2.26
CA ASN A 210 -21.14 0.41 -0.93
C ASN A 210 -19.97 1.39 -0.88
N LYS A 211 -19.84 2.24 -1.89
CA LYS A 211 -18.77 3.25 -2.01
C LYS A 211 -19.34 4.66 -1.99
N TYR A 212 -18.62 5.58 -1.36
CA TYR A 212 -18.95 6.99 -1.33
C TYR A 212 -17.69 7.87 -1.28
N SER A 213 -17.80 9.08 -1.81
CA SER A 213 -16.72 10.07 -1.76
C SER A 213 -16.66 10.74 -0.40
N LEU A 214 -15.46 10.83 0.20
CA LEU A 214 -15.22 11.63 1.39
C LEU A 214 -15.03 13.12 1.08
N SER A 215 -14.72 13.46 -0.17
CA SER A 215 -14.52 14.84 -0.59
C SER A 215 -15.81 15.67 -0.60
N LEU A 216 -16.97 15.02 -0.53
CA LEU A 216 -18.29 15.68 -0.47
C LEU A 216 -18.79 15.89 0.96
N ILE A 217 -18.05 15.49 1.96
CA ILE A 217 -18.40 15.80 3.35
C ILE A 217 -18.00 17.24 3.60
N HIS A 218 -18.94 18.14 3.40
CA HIS A 218 -18.83 19.49 3.92
C HIS A 218 -18.99 19.40 5.43
N ILE A 219 -17.89 19.59 6.12
CA ILE A 219 -17.89 19.80 7.57
C ILE A 219 -18.45 21.19 7.84
#